data_26936ba9191c49c73b46165e2d0049b8
#
_entry.id   26936ba9191c49c73b46165e2d0049b8
#
_cell.length_a   1.000
_cell.length_b   1.000
_cell.length_c   1.000
_cell.angle_alpha   90.00
_cell.angle_beta   90.00
_cell.angle_gamma   90.00
#
_symmetry.space_group_name_H-M   'P 1'
#
loop_
_entity.id
_entity.type
_entity.pdbx_description
1 polymer ?
#
loop_
_entity_poly.entity_id
_entity_poly.type
_entity_poly.pdbx_seq_one_letter_code
_entity_poly.pdbx_strand_id
1 'polypeptide(L)'
;MRETRKGLKIWQKILIALAVLIVGVGVGAFIYANNMLDKLDKVDVDKDKLGIVNVDGYINFLIMGVDSRDMDDSKGSRTDALILVSLEEKTNKVKLTSIYRDTMLKMGDSKKYDKITHAFAYGGATNTIKSLNQAMDLDIDKFVVINWKTVVDMVNAAGGVTLDIEDYEIDEMNRCVEETASVVGDGKYTPITRAGKQTVDGYQAVGYGRMRYGVGDDIKRTERMRTVIEALLKKLKKSSPKKIDKVLKTTMPLIKTNIKKGDIFSLATRIPQYKIVKSESFPYKYTGGMIDGAYYLIPDTLKSSTIEFHKKVFGQKGYKPSSKAISISNRIEEIAGGSNYIVDPSVVPPKSEEVPEKENKPDIEKPEEKPDINNEPSKNPEVIPQPSPEPQPEQPPEEPPTPSPGNSPTNPAG
;
A
#
# COMPACT_ATOMS: atom_id res chain seq x y z
N MET A 1 30.90 -61.54 31.95
CA MET A 1 30.20 -61.40 30.63
C MET A 1 30.50 -60.00 30.08
N ARG A 2 31.27 -59.92 28.98
CA ARG A 2 31.48 -58.62 28.30
C ARG A 2 30.39 -58.45 27.29
N GLU A 3 29.47 -57.53 27.54
CA GLU A 3 28.49 -57.10 26.54
C GLU A 3 29.18 -56.36 25.42
N THR A 4 29.20 -56.96 24.22
CA THR A 4 29.64 -56.30 23.00
C THR A 4 28.61 -55.26 22.59
N ARG A 5 28.89 -53.97 22.84
CA ARG A 5 28.10 -52.88 22.32
C ARG A 5 28.08 -52.96 20.79
N LYS A 6 26.96 -53.38 20.20
CA LYS A 6 26.74 -53.36 18.75
C LYS A 6 26.83 -51.92 18.26
N GLY A 7 27.86 -51.59 17.51
CA GLY A 7 28.04 -50.28 16.90
C GLY A 7 26.86 -49.94 15.95
N LEU A 8 26.51 -48.67 15.86
CA LEU A 8 25.45 -48.15 14.97
C LEU A 8 25.73 -48.61 13.52
N LYS A 9 24.70 -49.08 12.82
CA LYS A 9 24.78 -49.46 11.40
C LYS A 9 25.05 -48.19 10.56
N ILE A 10 25.71 -48.32 9.42
CA ILE A 10 26.11 -47.21 8.55
C ILE A 10 24.93 -46.28 8.22
N TRP A 11 23.75 -46.83 7.88
CA TRP A 11 22.58 -46.04 7.59
C TRP A 11 22.06 -45.22 8.80
N GLN A 12 22.23 -45.74 10.04
CA GLN A 12 21.89 -45.00 11.26
C GLN A 12 22.85 -43.81 11.48
N LYS A 13 24.13 -43.99 11.17
CA LYS A 13 25.14 -42.89 11.22
C LYS A 13 24.81 -41.80 10.18
N ILE A 14 24.38 -42.22 8.98
CA ILE A 14 23.96 -41.29 7.91
C ILE A 14 22.69 -40.51 8.34
N LEU A 15 21.70 -41.17 8.92
CA LEU A 15 20.50 -40.51 9.44
C LEU A 15 20.80 -39.52 10.56
N ILE A 16 21.69 -39.87 11.48
CA ILE A 16 22.12 -38.95 12.56
C ILE A 16 22.88 -37.76 11.97
N ALA A 17 23.80 -37.98 11.02
CA ALA A 17 24.52 -36.89 10.36
C ALA A 17 23.55 -35.97 9.60
N LEU A 18 22.55 -36.52 8.89
CA LEU A 18 21.51 -35.74 8.21
C LEU A 18 20.65 -34.94 9.20
N ALA A 19 20.23 -35.56 10.30
CA ALA A 19 19.49 -34.90 11.37
C ALA A 19 20.28 -33.74 11.98
N VAL A 20 21.56 -33.94 12.28
CA VAL A 20 22.48 -32.90 12.79
C VAL A 20 22.66 -31.78 11.77
N LEU A 21 22.76 -32.09 10.47
CA LEU A 21 22.86 -31.10 9.40
C LEU A 21 21.57 -30.27 9.33
N ILE A 22 20.38 -30.90 9.35
CA ILE A 22 19.10 -30.23 9.32
C ILE A 22 18.94 -29.32 10.53
N VAL A 23 19.26 -29.78 11.72
CA VAL A 23 19.24 -28.99 12.96
C VAL A 23 20.21 -27.81 12.85
N GLY A 24 21.48 -28.07 12.39
CA GLY A 24 22.48 -27.04 12.23
C GLY A 24 22.04 -25.92 11.24
N VAL A 25 21.48 -26.31 10.10
CA VAL A 25 20.90 -25.36 9.12
C VAL A 25 19.72 -24.60 9.72
N GLY A 26 18.83 -25.29 10.46
CA GLY A 26 17.69 -24.67 11.14
C GLY A 26 18.13 -23.64 12.19
N VAL A 27 19.10 -24.00 13.03
CA VAL A 27 19.66 -23.10 14.04
C VAL A 27 20.38 -21.91 13.39
N GLY A 28 21.18 -22.16 12.34
CA GLY A 28 21.84 -21.08 11.59
C GLY A 28 20.86 -20.11 10.94
N ALA A 29 19.79 -20.62 10.32
CA ALA A 29 18.73 -19.82 9.76
C ALA A 29 17.97 -19.00 10.83
N PHE A 30 17.73 -19.61 12.01
CA PHE A 30 17.09 -18.93 13.13
C PHE A 30 17.96 -17.79 13.68
N ILE A 31 19.25 -18.04 13.92
CA ILE A 31 20.19 -17.01 14.39
C ILE A 31 20.30 -15.88 13.38
N TYR A 32 20.40 -16.23 12.10
CA TYR A 32 20.42 -15.24 11.01
C TYR A 32 19.18 -14.37 10.98
N ALA A 33 17.99 -14.98 11.03
CA ALA A 33 16.71 -14.27 11.05
C ALA A 33 16.59 -13.38 12.31
N ASN A 34 17.02 -13.90 13.47
CA ASN A 34 16.99 -13.13 14.71
C ASN A 34 17.90 -11.88 14.63
N ASN A 35 19.12 -12.02 14.15
CA ASN A 35 20.06 -10.90 13.97
C ASN A 35 19.55 -9.86 12.95
N MET A 36 18.80 -10.31 11.94
CA MET A 36 18.17 -9.40 10.98
C MET A 36 17.06 -8.60 11.61
N LEU A 37 16.20 -9.25 12.42
CA LEU A 37 15.09 -8.61 13.13
C LEU A 37 15.56 -7.68 14.28
N ASP A 38 16.84 -7.78 14.70
CA ASP A 38 17.44 -6.83 15.66
C ASP A 38 17.67 -5.44 15.07
N LYS A 39 17.63 -5.31 13.76
CA LYS A 39 17.78 -4.03 13.04
C LYS A 39 16.48 -3.21 12.99
N LEU A 40 15.36 -3.78 13.40
CA LEU A 40 14.07 -3.05 13.46
C LEU A 40 14.11 -2.01 14.58
N ASP A 41 13.63 -0.81 14.28
CA ASP A 41 13.34 0.19 15.31
C ASP A 41 12.05 -0.19 16.04
N LYS A 42 12.19 -0.69 17.27
CA LYS A 42 11.08 -1.18 18.07
C LYS A 42 10.52 -0.09 18.96
N VAL A 43 9.22 0.02 18.92
CA VAL A 43 8.45 0.91 19.78
C VAL A 43 7.61 0.08 20.74
N ASP A 44 7.79 0.29 22.04
CA ASP A 44 6.92 -0.32 23.03
C ASP A 44 5.59 0.43 23.12
N VAL A 45 4.49 -0.31 23.04
CA VAL A 45 3.14 0.25 23.13
C VAL A 45 2.35 -0.49 24.18
N ASP A 46 1.78 0.29 25.08
CA ASP A 46 0.85 -0.19 26.09
C ASP A 46 -0.52 -0.50 25.41
N LYS A 47 -0.87 -1.77 25.34
CA LYS A 47 -2.09 -2.23 24.66
C LYS A 47 -3.37 -1.72 25.34
N ASP A 48 -3.34 -1.51 26.66
CA ASP A 48 -4.50 -1.03 27.42
C ASP A 48 -4.88 0.41 27.02
N LYS A 49 -3.92 1.13 26.43
CA LYS A 49 -4.14 2.49 25.91
C LYS A 49 -4.66 2.55 24.48
N LEU A 50 -4.80 1.42 23.79
CA LEU A 50 -5.17 1.39 22.36
C LEU A 50 -6.68 1.39 22.10
N GLY A 51 -7.53 1.26 23.13
CA GLY A 51 -8.98 1.23 22.96
C GLY A 51 -9.48 0.06 22.12
N ILE A 52 -8.88 -1.11 22.31
CA ILE A 52 -9.13 -2.34 21.55
C ILE A 52 -10.55 -2.85 21.79
N VAL A 53 -11.23 -3.24 20.70
CA VAL A 53 -12.46 -4.03 20.69
C VAL A 53 -12.18 -5.32 19.94
N ASN A 54 -12.19 -6.46 20.63
CA ASN A 54 -11.72 -7.74 20.08
C ASN A 54 -12.47 -8.17 18.81
N VAL A 55 -11.72 -8.63 17.82
CA VAL A 55 -12.21 -9.17 16.51
C VAL A 55 -11.65 -10.58 16.34
N ASP A 56 -12.44 -11.58 16.75
CA ASP A 56 -11.98 -12.97 16.74
C ASP A 56 -11.61 -13.50 15.38
N GLY A 57 -10.52 -14.26 15.30
CA GLY A 57 -10.06 -14.95 14.11
C GLY A 57 -9.32 -14.08 13.09
N TYR A 58 -8.98 -12.86 13.46
CA TYR A 58 -8.20 -11.94 12.63
C TYR A 58 -6.95 -11.44 13.33
N ILE A 59 -5.91 -11.21 12.56
CA ILE A 59 -4.75 -10.43 12.98
C ILE A 59 -4.84 -9.11 12.24
N ASN A 60 -5.04 -8.02 12.98
CA ASN A 60 -5.14 -6.67 12.44
C ASN A 60 -3.88 -5.86 12.74
N PHE A 61 -3.29 -5.24 11.71
CA PHE A 61 -2.19 -4.30 11.87
C PHE A 61 -2.29 -3.14 10.89
N LEU A 62 -1.75 -2.00 11.30
CA LEU A 62 -1.82 -0.76 10.54
C LEU A 62 -0.48 -0.45 9.87
N ILE A 63 -0.47 -0.26 8.56
CA ILE A 63 0.65 0.31 7.83
C ILE A 63 0.42 1.82 7.74
N MET A 64 1.39 2.59 8.22
CA MET A 64 1.38 4.05 8.22
C MET A 64 2.53 4.56 7.34
N GLY A 65 2.18 5.21 6.23
CA GLY A 65 3.13 5.94 5.39
C GLY A 65 3.23 7.38 5.86
N VAL A 66 4.39 7.80 6.35
CA VAL A 66 4.63 9.17 6.81
C VAL A 66 5.42 9.99 5.79
N ASP A 67 5.08 11.27 5.68
CA ASP A 67 5.79 12.23 4.84
C ASP A 67 6.90 12.92 5.65
N SER A 68 7.78 12.12 6.25
CA SER A 68 8.94 12.62 6.99
C SER A 68 10.20 11.99 6.45
N ARG A 69 11.28 12.79 6.35
CA ARG A 69 12.62 12.28 6.06
C ARG A 69 13.19 11.57 7.28
N ASP A 70 12.86 12.06 8.47
CA ASP A 70 13.26 11.48 9.74
C ASP A 70 12.08 10.75 10.37
N MET A 71 12.23 9.45 10.55
CA MET A 71 11.21 8.60 11.20
C MET A 71 11.08 8.90 12.69
N ASP A 72 12.06 9.56 13.30
CA ASP A 72 12.05 9.92 14.73
C ASP A 72 11.33 11.23 15.01
N ASP A 73 11.21 12.10 14.01
CA ASP A 73 10.42 13.32 14.15
C ASP A 73 8.93 13.04 13.96
N SER A 74 8.32 12.45 15.00
CA SER A 74 6.87 12.22 15.06
C SER A 74 6.08 13.52 15.29
N LYS A 75 6.73 14.58 15.78
CA LYS A 75 6.08 15.88 16.03
C LYS A 75 5.90 16.63 14.73
N GLY A 76 4.65 16.74 14.30
CA GLY A 76 4.29 17.47 13.07
C GLY A 76 4.17 16.61 11.81
N SER A 77 4.66 15.38 11.80
CA SER A 77 4.51 14.47 10.65
C SER A 77 3.07 13.99 10.50
N ARG A 78 2.62 13.89 9.25
CA ARG A 78 1.28 13.40 8.89
C ARG A 78 1.38 12.03 8.25
N THR A 79 0.34 11.20 8.46
CA THR A 79 0.23 9.92 7.76
C THR A 79 -0.49 10.12 6.43
N ASP A 80 0.26 10.11 5.34
CA ASP A 80 -0.30 10.23 4.00
C ASP A 80 -0.94 8.95 3.49
N ALA A 81 -0.54 7.81 4.03
CA ALA A 81 -1.13 6.50 3.77
C ALA A 81 -1.48 5.81 5.08
N LEU A 82 -2.70 5.33 5.17
CA LEU A 82 -3.21 4.51 6.27
C LEU A 82 -3.86 3.25 5.67
N ILE A 83 -3.18 2.11 5.79
CA ILE A 83 -3.67 0.84 5.25
C ILE A 83 -3.80 -0.16 6.38
N LEU A 84 -5.04 -0.50 6.70
CA LEU A 84 -5.35 -1.58 7.62
C LEU A 84 -5.21 -2.91 6.89
N VAL A 85 -4.39 -3.79 7.44
CA VAL A 85 -4.22 -5.17 6.97
C VAL A 85 -4.97 -6.08 7.93
N SER A 86 -5.96 -6.80 7.42
CA SER A 86 -6.74 -7.80 8.16
C SER A 86 -6.47 -9.19 7.61
N LEU A 87 -5.74 -9.99 8.37
CA LEU A 87 -5.41 -11.37 8.05
C LEU A 87 -6.39 -12.30 8.75
N GLU A 88 -7.22 -13.00 7.99
CA GLU A 88 -8.08 -14.07 8.49
C GLU A 88 -7.23 -15.33 8.77
N GLU A 89 -7.08 -15.71 10.04
CA GLU A 89 -6.14 -16.76 10.46
C GLU A 89 -6.51 -18.14 9.90
N LYS A 90 -7.81 -18.45 9.85
CA LYS A 90 -8.33 -19.76 9.39
C LYS A 90 -8.12 -20.00 7.90
N THR A 91 -8.24 -18.96 7.08
CA THR A 91 -8.25 -19.09 5.61
C THR A 91 -6.99 -18.50 4.94
N ASN A 92 -6.15 -17.83 5.69
CA ASN A 92 -5.02 -17.04 5.18
C ASN A 92 -5.41 -15.96 4.15
N LYS A 93 -6.67 -15.52 4.18
CA LYS A 93 -7.10 -14.37 3.36
C LYS A 93 -6.59 -13.08 3.97
N VAL A 94 -6.01 -12.24 3.14
CA VAL A 94 -5.53 -10.90 3.50
C VAL A 94 -6.40 -9.88 2.82
N LYS A 95 -7.04 -9.03 3.61
CA LYS A 95 -7.80 -7.86 3.13
C LYS A 95 -7.00 -6.60 3.44
N LEU A 96 -6.91 -5.70 2.47
CA LEU A 96 -6.31 -4.38 2.62
C LEU A 96 -7.41 -3.35 2.57
N THR A 97 -7.50 -2.53 3.63
CA THR A 97 -8.45 -1.41 3.66
C THR A 97 -7.69 -0.10 3.76
N SER A 98 -7.84 0.74 2.75
CA SER A 98 -7.32 2.11 2.78
C SER A 98 -8.25 2.99 3.60
N ILE A 99 -7.70 3.67 4.61
CA ILE A 99 -8.42 4.71 5.34
C ILE A 99 -8.12 6.05 4.67
N TYR A 100 -9.14 6.74 4.21
CA TYR A 100 -8.95 8.06 3.60
C TYR A 100 -8.44 9.05 4.63
N ARG A 101 -7.30 9.68 4.33
CA ARG A 101 -6.54 10.51 5.27
C ARG A 101 -7.29 11.71 5.84
N ASP A 102 -8.20 12.28 5.05
CA ASP A 102 -8.98 13.47 5.43
C ASP A 102 -10.29 13.13 6.15
N THR A 103 -10.53 11.83 6.43
CA THR A 103 -11.70 11.38 7.20
C THR A 103 -11.71 12.02 8.58
N MET A 104 -12.80 12.70 8.91
CA MET A 104 -13.00 13.26 10.25
C MET A 104 -13.23 12.17 11.26
N LEU A 105 -12.37 12.11 12.28
CA LEU A 105 -12.49 11.20 13.42
C LEU A 105 -12.14 11.90 14.72
N LYS A 106 -12.49 11.26 15.83
CA LYS A 106 -12.04 11.68 17.16
C LYS A 106 -10.57 11.34 17.37
N MET A 107 -9.78 12.27 17.89
CA MET A 107 -8.33 12.10 18.10
C MET A 107 -8.05 11.45 19.44
N GLY A 108 -7.99 10.11 19.46
CA GLY A 108 -7.73 9.31 20.66
C GLY A 108 -8.65 9.69 21.84
N ASP A 109 -8.08 9.95 22.99
CA ASP A 109 -8.85 10.35 24.20
C ASP A 109 -9.18 11.84 24.27
N SER A 110 -8.61 12.65 23.39
CA SER A 110 -8.88 14.09 23.38
C SER A 110 -10.36 14.37 23.02
N LYS A 111 -10.81 15.59 23.29
CA LYS A 111 -12.13 16.06 22.82
C LYS A 111 -12.10 16.56 21.36
N LYS A 112 -10.92 16.54 20.73
CA LYS A 112 -10.71 17.08 19.37
C LYS A 112 -11.20 16.10 18.33
N TYR A 113 -11.88 16.61 17.31
CA TYR A 113 -12.19 15.94 16.06
C TYR A 113 -11.35 16.59 14.97
N ASP A 114 -10.72 15.78 14.14
CA ASP A 114 -9.85 16.27 13.07
C ASP A 114 -9.66 15.18 12.01
N LYS A 115 -8.94 15.49 10.92
CA LYS A 115 -8.53 14.51 9.92
C LYS A 115 -7.70 13.41 10.56
N ILE A 116 -7.96 12.16 10.24
CA ILE A 116 -7.21 11.02 10.79
C ILE A 116 -5.70 11.12 10.50
N THR A 117 -5.29 11.75 9.39
CA THR A 117 -3.87 12.02 9.08
C THR A 117 -3.15 12.82 10.18
N HIS A 118 -3.85 13.67 10.91
CA HIS A 118 -3.29 14.48 12.00
C HIS A 118 -3.11 13.70 13.32
N ALA A 119 -3.75 12.55 13.46
CA ALA A 119 -3.66 11.74 14.68
C ALA A 119 -2.20 11.36 14.99
N PHE A 120 -1.39 11.12 13.96
CA PHE A 120 0.03 10.79 14.11
C PHE A 120 0.82 11.99 14.65
N ALA A 121 0.58 13.19 14.15
CA ALA A 121 1.23 14.41 14.64
C ALA A 121 0.89 14.73 16.11
N TYR A 122 -0.29 14.30 16.60
CA TYR A 122 -0.73 14.53 17.98
C TYR A 122 -0.22 13.52 19.00
N GLY A 123 0.19 12.33 18.55
CA GLY A 123 0.63 11.29 19.50
C GLY A 123 1.13 10.02 18.84
N GLY A 124 1.66 10.13 17.62
CA GLY A 124 2.32 9.05 16.90
C GLY A 124 1.37 7.89 16.55
N ALA A 125 1.98 6.73 16.36
CA ALA A 125 1.28 5.51 16.00
C ALA A 125 0.20 5.12 17.01
N THR A 126 0.48 5.26 18.31
CA THR A 126 -0.45 4.91 19.40
C THR A 126 -1.75 5.70 19.30
N ASN A 127 -1.65 7.03 19.08
CA ASN A 127 -2.83 7.88 18.99
C ASN A 127 -3.63 7.60 17.70
N THR A 128 -2.93 7.33 16.58
CA THR A 128 -3.58 6.95 15.32
C THR A 128 -4.38 5.65 15.46
N ILE A 129 -3.76 4.61 16.02
CA ILE A 129 -4.40 3.32 16.29
C ILE A 129 -5.61 3.48 17.22
N LYS A 130 -5.44 4.22 18.32
CA LYS A 130 -6.53 4.47 19.27
C LYS A 130 -7.71 5.17 18.61
N SER A 131 -7.44 6.17 17.77
CA SER A 131 -8.48 6.88 17.04
C SER A 131 -9.29 5.92 16.14
N LEU A 132 -8.62 5.03 15.42
CA LEU A 132 -9.26 4.04 14.56
C LEU A 132 -10.01 2.97 15.37
N ASN A 133 -9.39 2.40 16.41
CA ASN A 133 -10.01 1.38 17.24
C ASN A 133 -11.30 1.89 17.89
N GLN A 134 -11.29 3.10 18.44
CA GLN A 134 -12.48 3.70 19.06
C GLN A 134 -13.58 4.08 18.06
N ALA A 135 -13.20 4.46 16.83
CA ALA A 135 -14.14 4.90 15.81
C ALA A 135 -14.80 3.74 15.07
N MET A 136 -14.05 2.64 14.90
CA MET A 136 -14.43 1.51 14.03
C MET A 136 -14.57 0.19 14.80
N ASP A 137 -14.44 0.22 16.13
CA ASP A 137 -14.46 -0.98 17.00
C ASP A 137 -13.47 -2.06 16.52
N LEU A 138 -12.19 -1.69 16.44
CA LEU A 138 -11.13 -2.57 15.96
C LEU A 138 -10.20 -3.03 17.09
N ASP A 139 -9.42 -4.06 16.83
CA ASP A 139 -8.39 -4.59 17.71
C ASP A 139 -6.97 -4.40 17.15
N ILE A 140 -6.73 -3.28 16.48
CA ILE A 140 -5.40 -2.98 15.97
C ILE A 140 -4.47 -2.83 17.18
N ASP A 141 -3.52 -3.76 17.31
CA ASP A 141 -2.50 -3.75 18.36
C ASP A 141 -1.07 -3.73 17.79
N LYS A 142 -0.95 -3.82 16.49
CA LYS A 142 0.30 -3.89 15.74
C LYS A 142 0.36 -2.82 14.66
N PHE A 143 1.56 -2.30 14.39
CA PHE A 143 1.75 -1.33 13.32
C PHE A 143 3.12 -1.44 12.66
N VAL A 144 3.20 -0.84 11.49
CA VAL A 144 4.42 -0.60 10.71
C VAL A 144 4.39 0.83 10.23
N VAL A 145 5.42 1.62 10.59
CA VAL A 145 5.63 2.97 10.06
C VAL A 145 6.73 2.91 9.02
N ILE A 146 6.48 3.49 7.86
CA ILE A 146 7.42 3.59 6.74
C ILE A 146 7.36 5.00 6.14
N ASN A 147 8.43 5.42 5.49
CA ASN A 147 8.45 6.65 4.69
C ASN A 147 8.65 6.34 3.20
N TRP A 148 8.65 7.37 2.36
CA TRP A 148 8.81 7.21 0.92
C TRP A 148 10.11 6.51 0.55
N LYS A 149 11.22 6.85 1.24
CA LYS A 149 12.52 6.20 1.03
C LYS A 149 12.46 4.70 1.26
N THR A 150 11.78 4.27 2.33
CA THR A 150 11.58 2.84 2.62
C THR A 150 10.86 2.13 1.48
N VAL A 151 9.83 2.76 0.90
CA VAL A 151 9.09 2.17 -0.24
C VAL A 151 9.96 2.12 -1.49
N VAL A 152 10.71 3.19 -1.81
CA VAL A 152 11.66 3.20 -2.93
C VAL A 152 12.66 2.05 -2.81
N ASP A 153 13.32 1.94 -1.65
CA ASP A 153 14.34 0.93 -1.42
C ASP A 153 13.78 -0.49 -1.46
N MET A 154 12.56 -0.68 -0.94
CA MET A 154 11.86 -1.97 -0.96
C MET A 154 11.54 -2.42 -2.38
N VAL A 155 10.99 -1.53 -3.20
CA VAL A 155 10.65 -1.81 -4.60
C VAL A 155 11.92 -2.10 -5.40
N ASN A 156 12.98 -1.30 -5.23
CA ASN A 156 14.26 -1.50 -5.92
C ASN A 156 14.92 -2.83 -5.51
N ALA A 157 14.93 -3.16 -4.22
CA ALA A 157 15.47 -4.43 -3.73
C ALA A 157 14.67 -5.64 -4.27
N ALA A 158 13.35 -5.50 -4.44
CA ALA A 158 12.49 -6.51 -5.07
C ALA A 158 12.71 -6.65 -6.59
N GLY A 159 13.44 -5.72 -7.21
CA GLY A 159 13.68 -5.67 -8.66
C GLY A 159 12.48 -5.13 -9.42
N GLY A 160 11.86 -4.08 -8.89
CA GLY A 160 10.71 -3.39 -9.44
C GLY A 160 9.37 -4.10 -9.19
N VAL A 161 8.29 -3.37 -9.40
CA VAL A 161 6.91 -3.87 -9.36
C VAL A 161 6.21 -3.64 -10.70
N THR A 162 5.15 -4.38 -10.98
CA THR A 162 4.37 -4.19 -12.22
C THR A 162 3.16 -3.33 -11.93
N LEU A 163 3.07 -2.20 -12.61
CA LEU A 163 1.91 -1.31 -12.61
C LEU A 163 1.34 -1.20 -14.03
N ASP A 164 0.07 -0.85 -14.10
CA ASP A 164 -0.62 -0.49 -15.34
C ASP A 164 -0.83 1.02 -15.31
N ILE A 165 -0.26 1.73 -16.28
CA ILE A 165 -0.17 3.19 -16.30
C ILE A 165 -1.02 3.68 -17.46
N GLU A 166 -1.97 4.57 -17.17
CA GLU A 166 -2.79 5.20 -18.21
C GLU A 166 -2.00 6.32 -18.90
N ASP A 167 -2.31 6.58 -20.16
CA ASP A 167 -1.59 7.58 -20.97
C ASP A 167 -1.64 8.97 -20.32
N TYR A 168 -2.81 9.38 -19.83
CA TYR A 168 -3.00 10.66 -19.15
C TYR A 168 -2.26 10.79 -17.81
N GLU A 169 -1.75 9.69 -17.25
CA GLU A 169 -1.02 9.67 -15.97
C GLU A 169 0.47 10.01 -16.14
N ILE A 170 1.02 9.89 -17.35
CA ILE A 170 2.48 9.93 -17.59
C ILE A 170 3.11 11.23 -17.11
N ASP A 171 2.57 12.36 -17.49
CA ASP A 171 3.17 13.68 -17.17
C ASP A 171 3.16 13.95 -15.67
N GLU A 172 2.02 13.77 -15.01
CA GLU A 172 1.91 13.98 -13.57
C GLU A 172 2.72 12.94 -12.78
N MET A 173 2.77 11.70 -13.26
CA MET A 173 3.61 10.66 -12.69
C MET A 173 5.08 11.06 -12.74
N ASN A 174 5.57 11.52 -13.90
CA ASN A 174 6.96 11.95 -14.08
C ASN A 174 7.31 13.14 -13.19
N ARG A 175 6.43 14.12 -13.04
CA ARG A 175 6.60 15.21 -12.08
C ARG A 175 6.77 14.69 -10.63
N CYS A 176 5.92 13.74 -10.23
CA CYS A 176 6.01 13.12 -8.91
C CYS A 176 7.25 12.24 -8.75
N VAL A 177 7.72 11.59 -9.81
CA VAL A 177 8.97 10.79 -9.83
C VAL A 177 10.17 11.68 -9.60
N GLU A 178 10.27 12.80 -10.32
CA GLU A 178 11.33 13.80 -10.18
C GLU A 178 11.39 14.36 -8.75
N GLU A 179 10.25 14.80 -8.22
CA GLU A 179 10.16 15.28 -6.84
C GLU A 179 10.60 14.20 -5.84
N THR A 180 10.18 12.94 -6.06
CA THR A 180 10.55 11.83 -5.18
C THR A 180 12.05 11.59 -5.22
N ALA A 181 12.66 11.56 -6.40
CA ALA A 181 14.09 11.37 -6.56
C ALA A 181 14.90 12.49 -5.89
N SER A 182 14.42 13.73 -5.99
CA SER A 182 15.05 14.90 -5.35
C SER A 182 14.94 14.89 -3.83
N VAL A 183 13.82 14.38 -3.28
CA VAL A 183 13.55 14.38 -1.82
C VAL A 183 14.23 13.22 -1.10
N VAL A 184 14.18 12.00 -1.67
CA VAL A 184 14.61 10.78 -0.97
C VAL A 184 15.81 10.08 -1.62
N GLY A 185 16.33 10.60 -2.72
CA GLY A 185 17.42 10.05 -3.50
C GLY A 185 18.53 11.06 -3.80
N ASP A 186 19.23 10.80 -4.89
CA ASP A 186 20.30 11.65 -5.43
C ASP A 186 19.84 12.57 -6.59
N GLY A 187 18.53 12.67 -6.81
CA GLY A 187 17.91 13.44 -7.88
C GLY A 187 17.90 12.74 -9.25
N LYS A 188 18.52 11.57 -9.36
CA LYS A 188 18.53 10.81 -10.61
C LYS A 188 17.34 9.89 -10.70
N TYR A 189 16.65 9.91 -11.83
CA TYR A 189 15.49 9.07 -12.09
C TYR A 189 15.39 8.72 -13.58
N THR A 190 14.56 7.71 -13.88
CA THR A 190 14.19 7.36 -15.24
C THR A 190 12.73 7.73 -15.46
N PRO A 191 12.39 8.57 -16.45
CA PRO A 191 10.99 8.92 -16.69
C PRO A 191 10.21 7.73 -17.29
N ILE A 192 8.91 7.72 -17.09
CA ILE A 192 7.96 6.87 -17.81
C ILE A 192 7.70 7.51 -19.18
N THR A 193 7.86 6.72 -20.24
CA THR A 193 7.72 7.19 -21.63
C THR A 193 6.57 6.56 -22.40
N ARG A 194 5.86 5.61 -21.78
CA ARG A 194 4.73 4.91 -22.42
C ARG A 194 3.72 4.45 -21.39
N ALA A 195 2.47 4.40 -21.79
CA ALA A 195 1.37 3.82 -21.05
C ALA A 195 1.42 2.27 -21.05
N GLY A 196 0.49 1.69 -20.33
CA GLY A 196 0.25 0.26 -20.25
C GLY A 196 1.06 -0.44 -19.17
N LYS A 197 0.90 -1.75 -19.14
CA LYS A 197 1.48 -2.62 -18.12
C LYS A 197 2.99 -2.75 -18.26
N GLN A 198 3.73 -2.31 -17.24
CA GLN A 198 5.19 -2.32 -17.25
C GLN A 198 5.77 -2.49 -15.84
N THR A 199 7.06 -2.87 -15.80
CA THR A 199 7.80 -2.92 -14.54
C THR A 199 8.39 -1.55 -14.26
N VAL A 200 8.11 -1.02 -13.07
CA VAL A 200 8.57 0.28 -12.59
C VAL A 200 9.54 0.11 -11.43
N ASP A 201 10.48 1.03 -11.29
CA ASP A 201 11.42 1.11 -10.19
C ASP A 201 10.80 1.76 -8.93
N GLY A 202 11.61 1.96 -7.88
CA GLY A 202 11.13 2.51 -6.62
C GLY A 202 10.68 3.96 -6.72
N TYR A 203 11.39 4.81 -7.46
CA TYR A 203 10.99 6.21 -7.65
C TYR A 203 9.71 6.31 -8.45
N GLN A 204 9.60 5.54 -9.53
CA GLN A 204 8.41 5.46 -10.35
C GLN A 204 7.20 4.92 -9.59
N ALA A 205 7.39 3.88 -8.75
CA ALA A 205 6.32 3.32 -7.94
C ALA A 205 5.81 4.33 -6.88
N VAL A 206 6.71 5.06 -6.22
CA VAL A 206 6.33 6.09 -5.26
C VAL A 206 5.71 7.29 -5.98
N GLY A 207 6.26 7.71 -7.13
CA GLY A 207 5.68 8.74 -7.99
C GLY A 207 4.24 8.43 -8.36
N TYR A 208 3.97 7.20 -8.83
CA TYR A 208 2.61 6.72 -9.11
C TYR A 208 1.68 6.85 -7.89
N GLY A 209 2.15 6.44 -6.71
CA GLY A 209 1.39 6.55 -5.46
C GLY A 209 1.16 7.99 -4.97
N ARG A 210 1.91 8.97 -5.48
CA ARG A 210 1.82 10.39 -5.06
C ARG A 210 1.01 11.27 -5.99
N MET A 211 0.69 10.82 -7.21
CA MET A 211 -0.04 11.62 -8.21
C MET A 211 -1.34 12.21 -7.67
N ARG A 212 -1.62 13.44 -8.08
CA ARG A 212 -2.86 14.19 -7.79
C ARG A 212 -3.23 15.07 -8.97
N TYR A 213 -4.50 15.05 -9.36
CA TYR A 213 -5.04 15.85 -10.47
C TYR A 213 -6.03 16.95 -10.00
N GLY A 214 -5.80 17.54 -8.83
CA GLY A 214 -6.63 18.61 -8.31
C GLY A 214 -7.30 18.32 -6.97
N VAL A 215 -8.29 19.13 -6.62
CA VAL A 215 -9.04 19.02 -5.36
C VAL A 215 -9.87 17.74 -5.36
N GLY A 216 -9.83 16.99 -4.25
CA GLY A 216 -10.58 15.72 -4.13
C GLY A 216 -9.84 14.48 -4.64
N ASP A 217 -8.69 14.59 -5.30
CA ASP A 217 -7.94 13.46 -5.84
C ASP A 217 -7.13 12.67 -4.78
N ASP A 218 -7.22 13.05 -3.52
CA ASP A 218 -6.65 12.28 -2.40
C ASP A 218 -7.24 10.86 -2.29
N ILE A 219 -8.46 10.67 -2.78
CA ILE A 219 -9.11 9.36 -2.88
C ILE A 219 -8.34 8.46 -3.84
N LYS A 220 -8.13 8.91 -5.08
CA LYS A 220 -7.37 8.17 -6.09
C LYS A 220 -5.90 7.98 -5.69
N ARG A 221 -5.29 8.98 -5.05
CA ARG A 221 -3.95 8.85 -4.49
C ARG A 221 -3.88 7.70 -3.47
N THR A 222 -4.84 7.61 -2.57
CA THR A 222 -4.92 6.54 -1.58
C THR A 222 -5.09 5.17 -2.24
N GLU A 223 -5.86 5.08 -3.32
CA GLU A 223 -6.02 3.86 -4.11
C GLU A 223 -4.73 3.48 -4.85
N ARG A 224 -4.02 4.46 -5.45
CA ARG A 224 -2.72 4.23 -6.10
C ARG A 224 -1.66 3.74 -5.12
N MET A 225 -1.58 4.30 -3.91
CA MET A 225 -0.68 3.82 -2.86
C MET A 225 -0.97 2.36 -2.50
N ARG A 226 -2.24 1.98 -2.36
CA ARG A 226 -2.64 0.59 -2.12
C ARG A 226 -2.25 -0.31 -3.30
N THR A 227 -2.44 0.14 -4.53
CA THR A 227 -2.03 -0.59 -5.75
C THR A 227 -0.54 -0.90 -5.74
N VAL A 228 0.31 0.06 -5.33
CA VAL A 228 1.77 -0.16 -5.18
C VAL A 228 2.05 -1.25 -4.13
N ILE A 229 1.40 -1.18 -2.97
CA ILE A 229 1.58 -2.19 -1.90
C ILE A 229 1.12 -3.57 -2.38
N GLU A 230 -0.02 -3.66 -3.06
CA GLU A 230 -0.49 -4.93 -3.64
C GLU A 230 0.46 -5.49 -4.69
N ALA A 231 0.99 -4.64 -5.57
CA ALA A 231 1.96 -5.03 -6.59
C ALA A 231 3.25 -5.55 -5.94
N LEU A 232 3.72 -4.89 -4.88
CA LEU A 232 4.88 -5.32 -4.10
C LEU A 232 4.63 -6.68 -3.42
N LEU A 233 3.50 -6.86 -2.76
CA LEU A 233 3.14 -8.13 -2.13
C LEU A 233 3.05 -9.27 -3.17
N LYS A 234 2.43 -9.01 -4.33
CA LYS A 234 2.39 -9.97 -5.46
C LYS A 234 3.79 -10.32 -5.96
N LYS A 235 4.70 -9.34 -6.03
CA LYS A 235 6.10 -9.54 -6.43
C LYS A 235 6.87 -10.38 -5.41
N LEU A 236 6.78 -10.03 -4.13
CA LEU A 236 7.47 -10.74 -3.04
C LEU A 236 7.01 -12.19 -2.94
N LYS A 237 5.70 -12.45 -3.07
CA LYS A 237 5.14 -13.80 -3.06
C LYS A 237 5.73 -14.71 -4.12
N LYS A 238 6.16 -14.16 -5.28
CA LYS A 238 6.78 -14.89 -6.40
C LYS A 238 8.31 -14.82 -6.36
N SER A 239 8.91 -14.18 -5.37
CA SER A 239 10.36 -13.96 -5.30
C SER A 239 11.08 -15.15 -4.67
N SER A 240 12.33 -15.38 -5.11
CA SER A 240 13.20 -16.37 -4.48
C SER A 240 13.57 -15.98 -3.06
N PRO A 241 13.92 -16.93 -2.18
CA PRO A 241 14.38 -16.64 -0.82
C PRO A 241 15.53 -15.63 -0.76
N LYS A 242 16.49 -15.72 -1.70
CA LYS A 242 17.62 -14.78 -1.81
C LYS A 242 17.15 -13.34 -2.09
N LYS A 243 16.11 -13.18 -2.90
CA LYS A 243 15.53 -11.85 -3.21
C LYS A 243 14.78 -11.30 -2.00
N ILE A 244 13.99 -12.14 -1.31
CA ILE A 244 13.29 -11.76 -0.08
C ILE A 244 14.31 -11.32 0.98
N ASP A 245 15.40 -12.08 1.14
CA ASP A 245 16.51 -11.73 2.05
C ASP A 245 17.10 -10.35 1.73
N LYS A 246 17.37 -10.06 0.44
CA LYS A 246 17.86 -8.75 0.01
C LYS A 246 16.88 -7.63 0.41
N VAL A 247 15.58 -7.81 0.16
CA VAL A 247 14.55 -6.84 0.53
C VAL A 247 14.57 -6.60 2.03
N LEU A 248 14.53 -7.67 2.83
CA LEU A 248 14.55 -7.56 4.28
C LEU A 248 15.78 -6.83 4.80
N LYS A 249 16.98 -7.20 4.34
CA LYS A 249 18.23 -6.53 4.73
C LYS A 249 18.22 -5.03 4.45
N THR A 250 17.68 -4.65 3.32
CA THR A 250 17.62 -3.25 2.88
C THR A 250 16.61 -2.45 3.68
N THR A 251 15.44 -3.04 4.00
CA THR A 251 14.30 -2.28 4.53
C THR A 251 14.12 -2.38 6.04
N MET A 252 14.57 -3.46 6.70
CA MET A 252 14.42 -3.61 8.15
C MET A 252 14.95 -2.43 8.96
N PRO A 253 16.12 -1.84 8.65
CA PRO A 253 16.63 -0.67 9.38
C PRO A 253 15.79 0.61 9.17
N LEU A 254 14.90 0.63 8.18
CA LEU A 254 14.08 1.77 7.77
C LEU A 254 12.62 1.63 8.22
N ILE A 255 12.31 0.63 9.04
CA ILE A 255 10.94 0.32 9.49
C ILE A 255 10.86 0.52 11.00
N LYS A 256 9.86 1.28 11.43
CA LYS A 256 9.51 1.44 12.84
C LYS A 256 8.26 0.61 13.16
N THR A 257 8.31 -0.24 14.20
CA THR A 257 7.22 -1.18 14.48
C THR A 257 7.20 -1.62 15.95
N ASN A 258 6.02 -2.04 16.44
CA ASN A 258 5.87 -2.73 17.71
C ASN A 258 5.69 -4.26 17.55
N ILE A 259 5.74 -4.78 16.33
CA ILE A 259 5.56 -6.21 16.08
C ILE A 259 6.74 -6.98 16.67
N LYS A 260 6.45 -7.98 17.49
CA LYS A 260 7.50 -8.81 18.11
C LYS A 260 8.18 -9.69 17.06
N LYS A 261 9.47 -9.99 17.25
CA LYS A 261 10.26 -10.84 16.34
C LYS A 261 9.59 -12.17 16.03
N GLY A 262 9.03 -12.83 17.04
CA GLY A 262 8.33 -14.11 16.87
C GLY A 262 7.11 -13.99 15.96
N ASP A 263 6.33 -12.91 16.09
CA ASP A 263 5.16 -12.66 15.25
C ASP A 263 5.59 -12.38 13.80
N ILE A 264 6.65 -11.58 13.59
CA ILE A 264 7.20 -11.31 12.26
C ILE A 264 7.64 -12.62 11.60
N PHE A 265 8.35 -13.48 12.34
CA PHE A 265 8.80 -14.78 11.83
C PHE A 265 7.60 -15.68 11.48
N SER A 266 6.61 -15.76 12.38
CA SER A 266 5.37 -16.52 12.15
C SER A 266 4.61 -16.02 10.91
N LEU A 267 4.46 -14.72 10.76
CA LEU A 267 3.81 -14.12 9.59
C LEU A 267 4.61 -14.36 8.31
N ALA A 268 5.94 -14.20 8.37
CA ALA A 268 6.82 -14.35 7.21
C ALA A 268 6.84 -15.78 6.64
N THR A 269 6.85 -16.80 7.50
CA THR A 269 6.82 -18.21 7.07
C THR A 269 5.53 -18.60 6.38
N ARG A 270 4.43 -17.87 6.62
CA ARG A 270 3.12 -18.09 6.01
C ARG A 270 2.89 -17.27 4.73
N ILE A 271 3.80 -16.37 4.32
CA ILE A 271 3.65 -15.53 3.11
C ILE A 271 3.20 -16.31 1.86
N PRO A 272 3.76 -17.49 1.54
CA PRO A 272 3.32 -18.25 0.36
C PRO A 272 1.85 -18.66 0.40
N GLN A 273 1.27 -18.81 1.59
CA GLN A 273 -0.11 -19.25 1.80
C GLN A 273 -1.12 -18.10 1.72
N TYR A 274 -0.68 -16.85 1.88
CA TYR A 274 -1.57 -15.69 1.91
C TYR A 274 -2.28 -15.47 0.58
N LYS A 275 -3.58 -15.20 0.65
CA LYS A 275 -4.44 -14.90 -0.48
C LYS A 275 -4.94 -13.46 -0.35
N ILE A 276 -4.36 -12.55 -1.14
CA ILE A 276 -4.85 -11.18 -1.20
C ILE A 276 -6.20 -11.22 -1.90
N VAL A 277 -7.24 -10.78 -1.22
CA VAL A 277 -8.61 -10.67 -1.75
C VAL A 277 -8.92 -9.22 -2.14
N LYS A 278 -10.15 -8.94 -2.61
CA LYS A 278 -10.56 -7.58 -3.00
C LYS A 278 -10.29 -6.60 -1.86
N SER A 279 -9.60 -5.51 -2.17
CA SER A 279 -9.29 -4.44 -1.23
C SER A 279 -10.48 -3.49 -1.10
N GLU A 280 -10.58 -2.84 0.06
CA GLU A 280 -11.65 -1.92 0.41
C GLU A 280 -11.09 -0.52 0.67
N SER A 281 -11.97 0.47 0.71
CA SER A 281 -11.64 1.81 1.21
C SER A 281 -12.66 2.23 2.26
N PHE A 282 -12.23 3.01 3.24
CA PHE A 282 -13.07 3.49 4.34
C PHE A 282 -12.95 5.02 4.46
N PRO A 283 -14.08 5.72 4.69
CA PRO A 283 -15.46 5.24 4.80
C PRO A 283 -16.07 4.85 3.44
N TYR A 284 -17.17 4.10 3.45
CA TYR A 284 -17.81 3.62 2.20
C TYR A 284 -18.69 4.68 1.55
N LYS A 285 -19.36 5.49 2.37
CA LYS A 285 -20.17 6.62 1.94
C LYS A 285 -19.72 7.86 2.68
N TYR A 286 -19.52 8.93 1.96
CA TYR A 286 -18.96 10.16 2.50
C TYR A 286 -19.31 11.37 1.63
N THR A 287 -19.18 12.54 2.22
CA THR A 287 -19.25 13.83 1.54
C THR A 287 -17.98 14.61 1.82
N GLY A 288 -17.39 15.25 0.82
CA GLY A 288 -16.28 16.18 1.01
C GLY A 288 -16.79 17.57 1.32
N GLY A 289 -16.06 18.35 2.10
CA GLY A 289 -16.42 19.74 2.33
C GLY A 289 -15.49 20.48 3.29
N MET A 290 -15.74 21.79 3.40
CA MET A 290 -14.96 22.70 4.24
C MET A 290 -15.66 22.91 5.57
N ILE A 291 -14.90 22.83 6.67
CA ILE A 291 -15.32 23.22 8.01
C ILE A 291 -14.25 24.18 8.55
N ASP A 292 -14.62 25.39 8.92
CA ASP A 292 -13.73 26.41 9.47
C ASP A 292 -12.44 26.60 8.63
N GLY A 293 -12.57 26.59 7.31
CA GLY A 293 -11.46 26.80 6.38
C GLY A 293 -10.55 25.58 6.14
N ALA A 294 -10.88 24.41 6.71
CA ALA A 294 -10.17 23.15 6.47
C ALA A 294 -11.09 22.15 5.76
N TYR A 295 -10.53 21.45 4.75
CA TYR A 295 -11.25 20.41 4.02
C TYR A 295 -11.34 19.12 4.83
N TYR A 296 -12.49 18.48 4.87
CA TYR A 296 -12.73 17.20 5.53
C TYR A 296 -13.50 16.26 4.62
N LEU A 297 -13.29 14.97 4.86
CA LEU A 297 -14.12 13.91 4.32
C LEU A 297 -14.99 13.37 5.46
N ILE A 298 -16.29 13.63 5.34
CA ILE A 298 -17.28 13.32 6.37
C ILE A 298 -18.01 12.04 5.97
N PRO A 299 -17.95 10.94 6.75
CA PRO A 299 -18.82 9.78 6.52
C PRO A 299 -20.29 10.19 6.58
N ASP A 300 -21.15 9.63 5.72
CA ASP A 300 -22.62 9.85 5.81
C ASP A 300 -23.12 9.57 7.22
N THR A 301 -22.77 8.42 7.77
CA THR A 301 -22.64 8.18 9.21
C THR A 301 -21.45 7.26 9.45
N LEU A 302 -20.66 7.56 10.46
CA LEU A 302 -19.57 6.67 10.86
C LEU A 302 -20.10 5.30 11.30
N LYS A 303 -21.25 5.31 12.00
CA LYS A 303 -21.96 4.11 12.45
C LYS A 303 -22.28 3.17 11.28
N SER A 304 -22.88 3.65 10.20
CA SER A 304 -23.22 2.81 9.03
C SER A 304 -21.98 2.28 8.34
N SER A 305 -20.95 3.11 8.18
CA SER A 305 -19.65 2.70 7.61
C SER A 305 -18.97 1.62 8.44
N THR A 306 -19.02 1.72 9.77
CA THR A 306 -18.48 0.70 10.69
C THR A 306 -19.23 -0.62 10.57
N ILE A 307 -20.57 -0.60 10.52
CA ILE A 307 -21.38 -1.81 10.32
C ILE A 307 -21.03 -2.50 9.00
N GLU A 308 -20.94 -1.72 7.92
CA GLU A 308 -20.59 -2.24 6.60
C GLU A 308 -19.16 -2.80 6.58
N PHE A 309 -18.23 -2.15 7.26
CA PHE A 309 -16.86 -2.60 7.41
C PHE A 309 -16.79 -3.98 8.08
N HIS A 310 -17.41 -4.13 9.24
CA HIS A 310 -17.45 -5.42 9.97
C HIS A 310 -18.11 -6.53 9.15
N LYS A 311 -19.16 -6.20 8.39
CA LYS A 311 -19.80 -7.16 7.46
C LYS A 311 -18.85 -7.56 6.32
N LYS A 312 -18.20 -6.61 5.64
CA LYS A 312 -17.38 -6.87 4.45
C LYS A 312 -16.02 -7.45 4.80
N VAL A 313 -15.38 -6.93 5.85
CA VAL A 313 -14.01 -7.32 6.20
C VAL A 313 -14.00 -8.54 7.10
N PHE A 314 -14.83 -8.57 8.14
CA PHE A 314 -14.85 -9.64 9.14
C PHE A 314 -15.99 -10.65 8.95
N GLY A 315 -16.89 -10.43 7.98
CA GLY A 315 -18.02 -11.33 7.76
C GLY A 315 -19.10 -11.30 8.85
N GLN A 316 -19.05 -10.30 9.74
CA GLN A 316 -19.96 -10.17 10.88
C GLN A 316 -21.33 -9.61 10.44
N LYS A 317 -22.27 -10.49 10.12
CA LYS A 317 -23.64 -10.09 9.79
C LYS A 317 -24.37 -9.60 11.06
N GLY A 318 -25.02 -8.44 10.96
CA GLY A 318 -25.78 -7.87 12.09
C GLY A 318 -24.90 -7.28 13.21
N TYR A 319 -23.69 -6.89 12.90
CA TYR A 319 -22.79 -6.22 13.82
C TYR A 319 -23.43 -4.97 14.43
N LYS A 320 -23.26 -4.77 15.74
CA LYS A 320 -23.76 -3.61 16.49
C LYS A 320 -22.57 -2.83 17.02
N PRO A 321 -22.33 -1.60 16.55
CA PRO A 321 -21.25 -0.77 17.04
C PRO A 321 -21.37 -0.47 18.55
N SER A 322 -20.21 -0.33 19.20
CA SER A 322 -20.13 0.04 20.60
C SER A 322 -20.74 1.41 20.88
N SER A 323 -21.11 1.67 22.15
CA SER A 323 -21.56 2.99 22.57
C SER A 323 -20.53 4.08 22.28
N LYS A 324 -19.24 3.73 22.30
CA LYS A 324 -18.15 4.65 21.97
C LYS A 324 -18.16 5.04 20.50
N ALA A 325 -18.22 4.08 19.58
CA ALA A 325 -18.29 4.32 18.14
C ALA A 325 -19.58 5.12 17.78
N ILE A 326 -20.72 4.77 18.38
CA ILE A 326 -21.97 5.52 18.20
C ILE A 326 -21.84 6.97 18.67
N SER A 327 -21.24 7.21 19.84
CA SER A 327 -21.03 8.56 20.37
C SER A 327 -20.11 9.39 19.45
N ILE A 328 -19.08 8.77 18.87
CA ILE A 328 -18.20 9.43 17.89
C ILE A 328 -18.97 9.75 16.61
N SER A 329 -19.77 8.82 16.10
CA SER A 329 -20.62 9.04 14.92
C SER A 329 -21.57 10.24 15.11
N ASN A 330 -22.35 10.24 16.20
CA ASN A 330 -23.29 11.32 16.49
C ASN A 330 -22.59 12.68 16.57
N ARG A 331 -21.39 12.73 17.19
CA ARG A 331 -20.65 13.99 17.29
C ARG A 331 -20.12 14.47 15.94
N ILE A 332 -19.71 13.59 15.04
CA ILE A 332 -19.32 13.96 13.67
C ILE A 332 -20.53 14.51 12.93
N GLU A 333 -21.70 13.88 13.05
CA GLU A 333 -22.96 14.35 12.45
C GLU A 333 -23.37 15.74 12.97
N GLU A 334 -23.22 15.99 14.28
CA GLU A 334 -23.44 17.33 14.87
C GLU A 334 -22.49 18.39 14.28
N ILE A 335 -21.20 18.07 14.15
CA ILE A 335 -20.19 19.00 13.58
C ILE A 335 -20.52 19.29 12.12
N ALA A 336 -20.86 18.28 11.34
CA ALA A 336 -21.20 18.41 9.92
C ALA A 336 -22.57 19.06 9.70
N GLY A 337 -23.51 18.96 10.65
CA GLY A 337 -24.81 19.65 10.62
C GLY A 337 -24.74 21.13 11.02
N GLY A 338 -23.56 21.62 11.45
CA GLY A 338 -23.35 23.01 11.82
C GLY A 338 -23.34 23.96 10.62
N SER A 339 -23.60 25.25 10.87
CA SER A 339 -23.66 26.30 9.83
C SER A 339 -22.35 26.55 9.06
N ASN A 340 -21.22 26.02 9.57
CA ASN A 340 -19.90 26.23 9.01
C ASN A 340 -19.46 25.13 8.02
N TYR A 341 -20.30 24.12 7.76
CA TYR A 341 -20.00 23.06 6.80
C TYR A 341 -20.47 23.44 5.39
N ILE A 342 -19.51 23.58 4.47
CA ILE A 342 -19.75 23.86 3.05
C ILE A 342 -19.42 22.58 2.28
N VAL A 343 -20.44 21.92 1.73
CA VAL A 343 -20.31 20.68 0.94
C VAL A 343 -19.57 20.96 -0.35
N ASP A 344 -18.62 20.08 -0.68
CA ASP A 344 -17.97 20.02 -1.99
C ASP A 344 -18.69 19.02 -2.89
N PRO A 345 -19.50 19.46 -3.88
CA PRO A 345 -20.27 18.55 -4.73
C PRO A 345 -19.40 17.77 -5.73
N SER A 346 -18.12 18.12 -5.90
CA SER A 346 -17.21 17.42 -6.82
C SER A 346 -16.74 16.07 -6.25
N VAL A 347 -16.86 15.86 -4.95
CA VAL A 347 -16.45 14.62 -4.28
C VAL A 347 -17.62 13.66 -4.21
N VAL A 348 -17.69 12.79 -5.21
CA VAL A 348 -18.70 11.72 -5.27
C VAL A 348 -18.05 10.41 -4.81
N PRO A 349 -18.66 9.67 -3.86
CA PRO A 349 -18.21 8.33 -3.53
C PRO A 349 -18.19 7.45 -4.78
N PRO A 350 -17.21 6.52 -4.93
CA PRO A 350 -17.25 5.59 -6.04
C PRO A 350 -18.57 4.84 -6.00
N LYS A 351 -19.27 4.80 -7.15
CA LYS A 351 -20.50 4.01 -7.28
C LYS A 351 -20.18 2.60 -6.81
N SER A 352 -20.94 2.10 -5.84
CA SER A 352 -20.87 0.70 -5.48
C SER A 352 -21.18 -0.09 -6.77
N GLU A 353 -20.20 -0.75 -7.36
CA GLU A 353 -20.47 -1.77 -8.36
C GLU A 353 -21.35 -2.81 -7.67
N GLU A 354 -22.62 -2.79 -7.96
CA GLU A 354 -23.49 -3.94 -7.76
C GLU A 354 -22.89 -5.05 -8.63
N VAL A 355 -22.20 -5.96 -8.00
CA VAL A 355 -21.77 -7.21 -8.64
C VAL A 355 -23.09 -7.93 -8.99
N PRO A 356 -23.40 -8.11 -10.29
CA PRO A 356 -24.56 -8.95 -10.63
C PRO A 356 -24.34 -10.32 -9.98
N GLU A 357 -25.27 -10.73 -9.15
CA GLU A 357 -25.35 -12.08 -8.62
C GLU A 357 -25.32 -13.03 -9.82
N LYS A 358 -24.22 -13.74 -10.00
CA LYS A 358 -24.16 -14.81 -11.00
C LYS A 358 -25.14 -15.86 -10.55
N GLU A 359 -26.31 -15.91 -11.19
CA GLU A 359 -27.20 -17.05 -11.16
C GLU A 359 -26.37 -18.30 -11.47
N ASN A 360 -26.34 -19.22 -10.51
CA ASN A 360 -25.85 -20.58 -10.73
C ASN A 360 -26.78 -21.26 -11.73
N LYS A 361 -26.41 -21.24 -13.01
CA LYS A 361 -26.98 -22.21 -13.97
C LYS A 361 -26.28 -23.54 -13.75
N PRO A 362 -27.03 -24.65 -13.70
CA PRO A 362 -26.46 -25.99 -13.55
C PRO A 362 -25.64 -26.37 -14.79
N ASP A 363 -24.54 -27.06 -14.55
CA ASP A 363 -23.65 -27.63 -15.56
C ASP A 363 -24.45 -28.49 -16.57
N ILE A 364 -24.45 -28.06 -17.82
CA ILE A 364 -24.90 -28.88 -18.95
C ILE A 364 -23.66 -29.54 -19.55
N GLU A 365 -23.69 -30.87 -19.54
CA GLU A 365 -22.66 -31.74 -20.13
C GLU A 365 -22.31 -31.37 -21.56
N LYS A 366 -21.03 -31.45 -21.88
CA LYS A 366 -20.48 -31.32 -23.24
C LYS A 366 -20.93 -32.51 -24.09
N PRO A 367 -21.37 -32.30 -25.35
CA PRO A 367 -21.38 -33.34 -26.36
C PRO A 367 -20.00 -33.50 -27.02
N GLU A 368 -19.65 -34.77 -27.26
CA GLU A 368 -18.42 -35.23 -27.93
C GLU A 368 -18.26 -34.68 -29.34
N GLU A 369 -17.02 -34.33 -29.70
CA GLU A 369 -16.59 -34.05 -31.08
C GLU A 369 -16.57 -35.31 -31.92
N LYS A 370 -17.16 -35.26 -33.11
CA LYS A 370 -16.83 -36.14 -34.24
C LYS A 370 -16.25 -35.31 -35.40
N PRO A 371 -15.27 -35.87 -36.15
CA PRO A 371 -14.52 -35.12 -37.14
C PRO A 371 -15.26 -35.11 -38.49
N ASP A 372 -15.18 -34.03 -39.22
CA ASP A 372 -15.53 -34.04 -40.63
C ASP A 372 -14.53 -33.30 -41.52
N ILE A 373 -14.23 -33.99 -42.58
CA ILE A 373 -13.28 -33.75 -43.66
C ILE A 373 -13.98 -32.90 -44.75
N ASN A 374 -13.32 -31.89 -45.33
CA ASN A 374 -13.18 -31.65 -46.77
C ASN A 374 -12.76 -30.20 -47.09
N ASN A 375 -11.60 -30.09 -47.65
CA ASN A 375 -11.15 -29.46 -48.91
C ASN A 375 -12.12 -28.45 -49.60
N GLU A 376 -11.73 -27.30 -50.01
CA GLU A 376 -10.78 -26.79 -50.96
C GLU A 376 -10.93 -25.25 -51.15
N PRO A 377 -10.06 -24.58 -51.94
CA PRO A 377 -9.66 -23.20 -51.69
C PRO A 377 -10.34 -22.17 -52.59
N SER A 378 -10.49 -20.94 -52.16
CA SER A 378 -10.74 -19.87 -53.13
C SER A 378 -10.46 -18.46 -52.59
N LYS A 379 -9.58 -17.80 -53.31
CA LYS A 379 -9.56 -16.38 -53.68
C LYS A 379 -9.07 -15.33 -52.70
N ASN A 380 -7.93 -14.80 -53.07
CA ASN A 380 -7.31 -13.53 -52.81
C ASN A 380 -8.27 -12.33 -52.78
N PRO A 381 -8.22 -11.45 -51.80
CA PRO A 381 -8.77 -10.10 -51.94
C PRO A 381 -7.70 -9.06 -52.27
N GLU A 382 -8.12 -8.16 -53.10
CA GLU A 382 -7.47 -7.03 -53.73
C GLU A 382 -6.61 -6.14 -52.78
N VAL A 383 -5.50 -5.68 -53.37
CA VAL A 383 -4.60 -4.66 -52.84
C VAL A 383 -5.28 -3.28 -52.90
N ILE A 384 -5.46 -2.64 -51.75
CA ILE A 384 -5.83 -1.23 -51.69
C ILE A 384 -4.54 -0.40 -51.60
N PRO A 385 -4.35 0.63 -52.46
CA PRO A 385 -3.13 1.45 -52.45
C PRO A 385 -3.10 2.41 -51.26
N GLN A 386 -1.91 2.54 -50.67
CA GLN A 386 -1.62 3.53 -49.63
C GLN A 386 -1.62 4.97 -50.20
N PRO A 387 -2.09 5.96 -49.46
CA PRO A 387 -1.94 7.37 -49.82
C PRO A 387 -0.50 7.86 -49.63
N SER A 388 -0.05 8.72 -50.52
CA SER A 388 1.25 9.39 -50.51
C SER A 388 1.44 10.30 -49.32
N PRO A 389 2.69 10.48 -48.84
CA PRO A 389 2.96 11.35 -47.67
C PRO A 389 2.79 12.85 -48.04
N GLU A 390 2.19 13.59 -47.12
CA GLU A 390 2.10 15.04 -47.13
C GLU A 390 3.47 15.71 -47.00
N PRO A 391 3.70 16.89 -47.58
CA PRO A 391 4.97 17.59 -47.52
C PRO A 391 5.19 18.22 -46.13
N GLN A 392 6.42 18.12 -45.62
CA GLN A 392 6.87 18.76 -44.39
C GLN A 392 6.83 20.30 -44.49
N PRO A 393 6.48 21.01 -43.40
CA PRO A 393 6.59 22.47 -43.36
C PRO A 393 8.04 22.93 -43.29
N GLU A 394 8.35 23.97 -44.08
CA GLU A 394 9.65 24.64 -44.14
C GLU A 394 10.03 25.24 -42.79
N GLN A 395 11.30 25.12 -42.44
CA GLN A 395 11.89 25.75 -41.24
C GLN A 395 12.00 27.28 -41.39
N PRO A 396 11.76 28.07 -40.35
CA PRO A 396 12.02 29.51 -40.38
C PRO A 396 13.53 29.80 -40.46
N PRO A 397 13.93 30.95 -41.04
CA PRO A 397 15.34 31.29 -41.21
C PRO A 397 16.01 31.62 -39.86
N GLU A 398 17.29 31.23 -39.75
CA GLU A 398 18.17 31.52 -38.59
C GLU A 398 18.36 33.00 -38.37
N GLU A 399 18.24 33.47 -37.12
CA GLU A 399 18.62 34.82 -36.71
C GLU A 399 20.15 34.99 -36.65
N PRO A 400 20.69 36.18 -36.97
CA PRO A 400 22.13 36.43 -36.96
C PRO A 400 22.67 36.54 -35.50
N PRO A 401 23.96 36.22 -35.30
CA PRO A 401 24.56 36.16 -33.94
C PRO A 401 24.70 37.55 -33.32
N THR A 402 24.32 37.66 -32.06
CA THR A 402 24.51 38.81 -31.19
C THR A 402 25.98 38.99 -30.82
N PRO A 403 26.52 40.24 -30.79
CA PRO A 403 27.93 40.50 -30.45
C PRO A 403 28.17 40.35 -28.95
N SER A 404 29.35 39.80 -28.60
CA SER A 404 29.85 39.65 -27.25
C SER A 404 30.08 41.01 -26.56
N PRO A 405 29.80 41.13 -25.24
CA PRO A 405 30.14 42.35 -24.48
C PRO A 405 31.63 42.41 -24.18
N GLY A 406 32.21 43.54 -24.57
CA GLY A 406 33.61 43.85 -24.36
C GLY A 406 33.96 44.11 -22.88
N ASN A 407 35.21 43.82 -22.57
CA ASN A 407 35.92 44.13 -21.33
C ASN A 407 35.89 45.64 -21.01
N SER A 408 35.49 45.97 -19.78
CA SER A 408 35.73 47.26 -19.19
C SER A 408 36.92 47.19 -18.22
N PRO A 409 37.79 48.20 -18.20
CA PRO A 409 39.04 48.16 -17.45
C PRO A 409 38.86 48.54 -15.98
N THR A 410 39.65 47.90 -15.17
CA THR A 410 39.90 48.20 -13.76
C THR A 410 40.52 49.61 -13.60
N ASN A 411 40.00 50.36 -12.63
CA ASN A 411 40.67 51.54 -12.13
C ASN A 411 40.94 51.38 -10.62
N PRO A 412 42.14 51.72 -10.14
CA PRO A 412 42.50 51.59 -8.73
C PRO A 412 42.36 52.89 -7.96
N ALA A 413 42.20 52.77 -6.65
CA ALA A 413 42.57 53.75 -5.57
C ALA A 413 41.60 54.92 -5.26
N GLY A 414 41.29 54.97 -3.98
CA GLY A 414 40.72 56.09 -3.21
C GLY A 414 40.08 55.55 -1.94
#